data_23d3829e3bdc77ee483df8e560b3ab60
#
_entry.id   23d3829e3bdc77ee483df8e560b3ab60
#
_cell.length_a   1.000
_cell.length_b   1.000
_cell.length_c   1.000
_cell.angle_alpha   90.00
_cell.angle_beta   90.00
_cell.angle_gamma   90.00
#
_symmetry.space_group_name_H-M   'P 1'
#
loop_
_entity.id
_entity.type
_entity.pdbx_description
1 polymer ?
#
loop_
_entity_poly.entity_id
_entity_poly.type
_entity_poly.pdbx_seq_one_letter_code
_entity_poly.pdbx_strand_id
1 'polypeptide(L)'
;YARTKFIDLKIETIPFGTLRQHIINNSDSDKNRLLVLTPADFSAKLDWRTGFPQETTVVDEIKNEVEDFGYLLKKNNYKSIFLLPTTLPPLFEKTQELLSIELLVRDISNNLNAQILSDTYFSLDSYLISGCPVAGKDLSVTAYNLSRNIFVNKIDKKKIIVTDLDNTLWNGILGEDGVSGITALPEGKGFHHFIYQTYLKKLKESGVLLSICSKNDEDLVERAFKTCDFVLGLDDFVSVHASYNPKSLQIKELANTLNLGLESFVFIDDNPVEISEVKNSLPLVTCILFEPGSNKYINMYSELSSMFINPNPTKEDRNKTELYRSMQKSVEIVEGKSSDVSMFLHSLKMNV
;
A
#
# COMPACT_ATOMS: atom_id res chain seq x y z
N TYR A 1 18.05 7.81 5.17
CA TYR A 1 17.41 6.50 5.40
C TYR A 1 18.34 5.34 5.04
N ALA A 2 18.95 5.34 3.84
CA ALA A 2 19.91 4.30 3.43
C ALA A 2 21.11 4.19 4.39
N ARG A 3 21.66 5.33 4.84
CA ARG A 3 22.76 5.37 5.81
C ARG A 3 22.39 4.80 7.18
N THR A 4 21.16 5.01 7.64
CA THR A 4 20.69 4.47 8.93
C THR A 4 20.43 2.97 8.90
N LYS A 5 20.34 2.36 7.71
CA LYS A 5 20.14 0.90 7.51
C LYS A 5 21.39 0.17 7.02
N PHE A 6 22.56 0.81 7.03
CA PHE A 6 23.84 0.24 6.59
C PHE A 6 23.79 -0.34 5.16
N ILE A 7 23.13 0.35 4.24
CA ILE A 7 23.02 -0.11 2.86
C ILE A 7 24.03 0.67 2.02
N ASP A 8 24.92 -0.06 1.39
CA ASP A 8 25.86 0.50 0.40
C ASP A 8 25.11 0.75 -0.91
N LEU A 9 24.85 2.03 -1.21
CA LEU A 9 24.13 2.47 -2.40
C LEU A 9 25.12 3.20 -3.33
N LYS A 10 25.45 2.60 -4.46
CA LYS A 10 26.19 3.27 -5.53
C LYS A 10 25.20 3.99 -6.44
N ILE A 11 25.33 5.31 -6.54
CA ILE A 11 24.57 6.14 -7.48
C ILE A 11 25.43 6.43 -8.69
N GLU A 12 24.88 6.18 -9.86
CA GLU A 12 25.52 6.46 -11.15
C GLU A 12 24.58 7.31 -11.99
N THR A 13 25.10 8.41 -12.54
CA THR A 13 24.37 9.26 -13.48
C THR A 13 24.77 8.88 -14.91
N ILE A 14 23.79 8.63 -15.74
CA ILE A 14 24.00 8.24 -17.14
C ILE A 14 23.78 9.49 -17.99
N PRO A 15 24.74 9.87 -18.86
CA PRO A 15 24.58 11.02 -19.74
C PRO A 15 23.32 10.88 -20.62
N PHE A 16 22.65 11.99 -20.86
CA PHE A 16 21.46 12.03 -21.70
C PHE A 16 21.74 11.43 -23.09
N GLY A 17 20.83 10.61 -23.59
CA GLY A 17 20.94 9.94 -24.89
C GLY A 17 21.83 8.68 -24.90
N THR A 18 22.57 8.36 -23.82
CA THR A 18 23.46 7.18 -23.79
C THR A 18 22.88 5.99 -23.02
N LEU A 19 21.67 6.10 -22.51
CA LEU A 19 21.05 5.11 -21.64
C LEU A 19 20.95 3.72 -22.30
N ARG A 20 20.49 3.65 -23.54
CA ARG A 20 20.37 2.37 -24.28
C ARG A 20 21.73 1.65 -24.38
N GLN A 21 22.80 2.39 -24.73
CA GLN A 21 24.17 1.85 -24.83
C GLN A 21 24.67 1.40 -23.45
N HIS A 22 24.39 2.19 -22.40
CA HIS A 22 24.76 1.84 -21.04
C HIS A 22 24.09 0.53 -20.59
N ILE A 23 22.80 0.33 -20.88
CA ILE A 23 22.05 -0.90 -20.54
C ILE A 23 22.65 -2.10 -21.27
N ILE A 24 22.96 -1.96 -22.56
CA ILE A 24 23.54 -3.04 -23.36
C ILE A 24 24.92 -3.44 -22.84
N ASN A 25 25.78 -2.46 -22.53
CA ASN A 25 27.14 -2.71 -22.07
C ASN A 25 27.21 -3.29 -20.65
N ASN A 26 26.16 -3.15 -19.86
CA ASN A 26 26.13 -3.58 -18.47
C ASN A 26 25.13 -4.73 -18.22
N SER A 27 24.88 -5.57 -19.21
CA SER A 27 23.89 -6.64 -19.19
C SER A 27 24.13 -7.76 -18.15
N ASP A 28 25.37 -7.92 -17.69
CA ASP A 28 25.82 -9.10 -16.92
C ASP A 28 25.98 -8.92 -15.42
N SER A 29 25.32 -7.95 -14.77
CA SER A 29 25.52 -7.78 -13.35
C SER A 29 24.39 -8.40 -12.52
N ASP A 30 24.76 -9.31 -11.61
CA ASP A 30 23.92 -9.87 -10.52
C ASP A 30 23.43 -8.83 -9.49
N LYS A 31 23.68 -7.55 -9.72
CA LYS A 31 23.35 -6.47 -8.80
C LYS A 31 21.89 -6.08 -8.94
N ASN A 32 21.21 -5.87 -7.82
CA ASN A 32 19.91 -5.22 -7.80
C ASN A 32 20.08 -3.77 -8.30
N ARG A 33 19.60 -3.50 -9.49
CA ARG A 33 19.66 -2.17 -10.13
C ARG A 33 18.30 -1.52 -10.05
N LEU A 34 18.30 -0.26 -9.68
CA LEU A 34 17.16 0.62 -9.77
C LEU A 34 17.43 1.62 -10.87
N LEU A 35 16.46 1.85 -11.72
CA LEU A 35 16.53 2.80 -12.82
C LEU A 35 15.48 3.89 -12.60
N VAL A 36 15.90 5.15 -12.65
CA VAL A 36 15.01 6.31 -12.63
C VAL A 36 15.01 6.93 -14.01
N LEU A 37 13.88 6.95 -14.66
CA LEU A 37 13.69 7.39 -16.04
C LEU A 37 12.81 8.63 -16.11
N THR A 38 13.02 9.42 -17.14
CA THR A 38 12.08 10.44 -17.62
C THR A 38 11.39 9.93 -18.88
N PRO A 39 10.23 10.45 -19.26
CA PRO A 39 9.61 10.14 -20.55
C PRO A 39 10.56 10.39 -21.74
N ALA A 40 11.42 11.40 -21.65
CA ALA A 40 12.41 11.72 -22.68
C ALA A 40 13.49 10.63 -22.90
N ASP A 41 13.71 9.73 -21.92
CA ASP A 41 14.63 8.60 -22.08
C ASP A 41 14.09 7.51 -23.02
N PHE A 42 12.77 7.47 -23.23
CA PHE A 42 12.13 6.58 -24.20
C PHE A 42 12.20 7.15 -25.61
N SER A 43 11.84 8.43 -25.74
CA SER A 43 11.93 9.17 -27.00
C SER A 43 12.26 10.63 -26.74
N ALA A 44 13.25 11.16 -27.48
CA ALA A 44 13.57 12.60 -27.46
C ALA A 44 12.39 13.49 -27.82
N LYS A 45 11.40 12.97 -28.56
CA LYS A 45 10.17 13.67 -28.93
C LYS A 45 9.26 13.95 -27.72
N LEU A 46 9.47 13.27 -26.60
CA LEU A 46 8.77 13.53 -25.32
C LEU A 46 9.46 14.62 -24.49
N ASP A 47 10.63 15.10 -24.94
CA ASP A 47 11.28 16.26 -24.33
C ASP A 47 10.89 17.54 -25.08
N TRP A 48 9.93 18.28 -24.53
CA TRP A 48 9.43 19.51 -25.13
C TRP A 48 10.50 20.63 -25.26
N ARG A 49 11.65 20.52 -24.63
CA ARG A 49 12.80 21.40 -24.89
C ARG A 49 13.36 21.23 -26.29
N THR A 50 13.10 20.11 -26.93
CA THR A 50 13.47 19.85 -28.32
C THR A 50 12.41 20.29 -29.33
N GLY A 51 11.26 20.75 -28.86
CA GLY A 51 10.09 21.18 -29.64
C GLY A 51 8.85 20.38 -29.26
N PHE A 52 7.68 20.94 -29.61
CA PHE A 52 6.41 20.23 -29.39
C PHE A 52 6.18 19.18 -30.47
N PRO A 53 5.67 17.99 -30.12
CA PRO A 53 5.11 17.09 -31.09
C PRO A 53 3.88 17.76 -31.71
N GLN A 54 3.95 18.11 -32.99
CA GLN A 54 2.91 18.89 -33.68
C GLN A 54 1.84 18.02 -34.35
N GLU A 55 1.99 16.68 -34.33
CA GLU A 55 1.09 15.77 -35.06
C GLU A 55 0.79 14.50 -34.26
N THR A 56 -0.44 14.00 -34.40
CA THR A 56 -0.89 12.72 -33.81
C THR A 56 -0.10 11.50 -34.27
N THR A 57 0.53 11.56 -35.45
CA THR A 57 1.45 10.52 -35.98
C THR A 57 2.67 10.28 -35.10
N VAL A 58 3.09 11.26 -34.34
CA VAL A 58 4.21 11.16 -33.39
C VAL A 58 3.93 10.16 -32.28
N VAL A 59 2.68 9.98 -31.88
CA VAL A 59 2.31 9.04 -30.79
C VAL A 59 2.61 7.60 -31.19
N ASP A 60 2.30 7.20 -32.43
CA ASP A 60 2.55 5.85 -32.93
C ASP A 60 4.05 5.56 -33.11
N GLU A 61 4.83 6.56 -33.56
CA GLU A 61 6.29 6.44 -33.65
C GLU A 61 6.91 6.27 -32.25
N ILE A 62 6.49 7.10 -31.29
CA ILE A 62 6.95 7.00 -29.90
C ILE A 62 6.58 5.64 -29.30
N LYS A 63 5.40 5.11 -29.60
CA LYS A 63 4.96 3.80 -29.10
C LYS A 63 5.92 2.69 -29.52
N ASN A 64 6.34 2.65 -30.76
CA ASN A 64 7.31 1.66 -31.23
C ASN A 64 8.68 1.81 -30.53
N GLU A 65 9.17 3.04 -30.37
CA GLU A 65 10.42 3.30 -29.65
C GLU A 65 10.36 2.83 -28.19
N VAL A 66 9.19 3.02 -27.56
CA VAL A 66 8.93 2.59 -26.17
C VAL A 66 8.88 1.08 -26.05
N GLU A 67 8.20 0.39 -26.98
CA GLU A 67 8.13 -1.08 -26.97
C GLU A 67 9.52 -1.70 -27.11
N ASP A 68 10.34 -1.18 -28.02
CA ASP A 68 11.73 -1.61 -28.22
C ASP A 68 12.59 -1.39 -26.97
N PHE A 69 12.44 -0.21 -26.34
CA PHE A 69 13.18 0.09 -25.12
C PHE A 69 12.69 -0.76 -23.93
N GLY A 70 11.39 -0.98 -23.84
CA GLY A 70 10.78 -1.87 -22.85
C GLY A 70 11.30 -3.31 -22.97
N TYR A 71 11.44 -3.82 -24.19
CA TYR A 71 12.05 -5.13 -24.44
C TYR A 71 13.50 -5.19 -23.97
N LEU A 72 14.29 -4.13 -24.25
CA LEU A 72 15.67 -4.02 -23.81
C LEU A 72 15.80 -4.06 -22.28
N LEU A 73 14.96 -3.33 -21.56
CA LEU A 73 14.94 -3.31 -20.10
C LEU A 73 14.60 -4.68 -19.50
N LYS A 74 13.59 -5.35 -20.06
CA LYS A 74 13.19 -6.70 -19.62
C LYS A 74 14.31 -7.72 -19.86
N LYS A 75 14.93 -7.68 -21.01
CA LYS A 75 16.03 -8.59 -21.38
C LYS A 75 17.23 -8.44 -20.42
N ASN A 76 17.49 -7.25 -19.92
CA ASN A 76 18.61 -6.94 -19.02
C ASN A 76 18.23 -6.98 -17.54
N ASN A 77 17.07 -7.57 -17.19
CA ASN A 77 16.65 -7.91 -15.84
C ASN A 77 16.60 -6.71 -14.85
N TYR A 78 16.20 -5.53 -15.33
CA TYR A 78 15.92 -4.40 -14.47
C TYR A 78 14.63 -4.66 -13.70
N LYS A 79 14.72 -4.79 -12.37
CA LYS A 79 13.61 -5.18 -11.50
C LYS A 79 12.84 -4.00 -10.92
N SER A 80 13.48 -2.85 -10.81
CA SER A 80 12.89 -1.67 -10.20
C SER A 80 13.06 -0.48 -11.12
N ILE A 81 11.96 -0.05 -11.71
CA ILE A 81 11.94 1.08 -12.65
C ILE A 81 11.01 2.14 -12.08
N PHE A 82 11.51 3.37 -12.03
CA PHE A 82 10.73 4.54 -11.63
C PHE A 82 10.67 5.50 -12.81
N LEU A 83 9.47 6.00 -13.07
CA LEU A 83 9.22 6.97 -14.10
C LEU A 83 8.90 8.31 -13.44
N LEU A 84 9.70 9.31 -13.73
CA LEU A 84 9.41 10.68 -13.35
C LEU A 84 8.14 11.15 -14.09
N PRO A 85 7.41 12.14 -13.54
CA PRO A 85 6.18 12.63 -14.17
C PRO A 85 6.45 13.16 -15.57
N THR A 86 5.38 13.28 -16.33
CA THR A 86 5.43 13.80 -17.70
C THR A 86 6.11 15.15 -17.72
N THR A 87 6.89 15.37 -18.76
CA THR A 87 7.66 16.58 -18.94
C THR A 87 6.87 17.70 -19.63
N LEU A 88 5.57 17.52 -19.77
CA LEU A 88 4.73 18.55 -20.40
C LEU A 88 4.46 19.66 -19.38
N PRO A 89 4.72 20.93 -19.76
CA PRO A 89 4.55 22.01 -18.84
C PRO A 89 3.09 22.22 -18.48
N PRO A 90 2.80 22.60 -17.22
CA PRO A 90 1.43 22.91 -16.80
C PRO A 90 0.83 24.13 -17.48
N LEU A 91 1.56 24.73 -18.42
CA LEU A 91 1.16 25.91 -19.19
C LEU A 91 0.17 25.61 -20.31
N PHE A 92 0.02 24.34 -20.68
CA PHE A 92 -0.90 23.94 -21.76
C PHE A 92 -2.14 23.31 -21.17
N GLU A 93 -3.29 23.78 -21.61
CA GLU A 93 -4.55 23.11 -21.34
C GLU A 93 -4.52 21.69 -21.93
N LYS A 94 -5.35 20.81 -21.37
CA LYS A 94 -5.43 19.42 -21.81
C LYS A 94 -5.88 19.35 -23.25
N THR A 95 -4.94 19.21 -24.16
CA THR A 95 -5.21 18.93 -25.57
C THR A 95 -5.35 17.43 -25.78
N GLN A 96 -5.88 17.02 -26.94
CA GLN A 96 -6.02 15.60 -27.29
C GLN A 96 -4.63 14.91 -27.37
N GLU A 97 -3.65 15.61 -27.88
CA GLU A 97 -2.26 15.14 -27.98
C GLU A 97 -1.68 14.91 -26.60
N LEU A 98 -1.87 15.84 -25.67
CA LEU A 98 -1.39 15.70 -24.29
C LEU A 98 -2.01 14.50 -23.61
N LEU A 99 -3.33 14.31 -23.74
CA LEU A 99 -4.03 13.14 -23.19
C LEU A 99 -3.49 11.84 -23.78
N SER A 100 -3.20 11.81 -25.07
CA SER A 100 -2.62 10.63 -25.73
C SER A 100 -1.22 10.32 -25.21
N ILE A 101 -0.41 11.32 -24.94
CA ILE A 101 0.94 11.15 -24.34
C ILE A 101 0.83 10.69 -22.89
N GLU A 102 -0.09 11.24 -22.09
CA GLU A 102 -0.32 10.78 -20.72
C GLU A 102 -0.76 9.31 -20.68
N LEU A 103 -1.63 8.89 -21.58
CA LEU A 103 -2.02 7.49 -21.70
C LEU A 103 -0.85 6.60 -22.10
N LEU A 104 -0.03 7.04 -23.07
CA LEU A 104 1.17 6.32 -23.48
C LEU A 104 2.14 6.14 -22.31
N VAL A 105 2.39 7.18 -21.51
CA VAL A 105 3.25 7.09 -20.31
C VAL A 105 2.70 6.09 -19.29
N ARG A 106 1.39 6.01 -19.13
CA ARG A 106 0.75 5.00 -18.28
C ARG A 106 0.91 3.59 -18.83
N ASP A 107 0.76 3.42 -20.13
CA ASP A 107 0.97 2.12 -20.79
C ASP A 107 2.42 1.65 -20.66
N ILE A 108 3.38 2.55 -20.83
CA ILE A 108 4.80 2.28 -20.56
C ILE A 108 4.99 1.81 -19.11
N SER A 109 4.44 2.55 -18.16
CA SER A 109 4.53 2.20 -16.73
C SER A 109 3.97 0.79 -16.47
N ASN A 110 2.80 0.47 -17.02
CA ASN A 110 2.17 -0.84 -16.86
C ASN A 110 3.01 -1.96 -17.51
N ASN A 111 3.48 -1.76 -18.74
CA ASN A 111 4.25 -2.75 -19.50
C ASN A 111 5.61 -3.06 -18.86
N LEU A 112 6.22 -2.07 -18.23
CA LEU A 112 7.51 -2.20 -17.55
C LEU A 112 7.37 -2.54 -16.08
N ASN A 113 6.15 -2.59 -15.55
CA ASN A 113 5.90 -2.62 -14.11
C ASN A 113 6.67 -1.49 -13.38
N ALA A 114 6.72 -0.32 -14.01
CA ALA A 114 7.39 0.85 -13.48
C ALA A 114 6.45 1.64 -12.56
N GLN A 115 7.01 2.25 -11.53
CA GLN A 115 6.24 3.12 -10.65
C GLN A 115 6.35 4.56 -11.13
N ILE A 116 5.21 5.20 -11.42
CA ILE A 116 5.17 6.63 -11.71
C ILE A 116 5.30 7.41 -10.40
N LEU A 117 6.26 8.32 -10.35
CA LEU A 117 6.41 9.24 -9.24
C LEU A 117 5.37 10.37 -9.34
N SER A 118 4.95 10.89 -8.17
CA SER A 118 3.96 11.97 -8.14
C SER A 118 4.48 13.24 -8.83
N ASP A 119 3.63 13.87 -9.63
CA ASP A 119 3.86 15.14 -10.31
C ASP A 119 3.79 16.38 -9.38
N THR A 120 3.40 16.20 -8.12
CA THR A 120 3.37 17.29 -7.11
C THR A 120 4.72 17.96 -6.88
N TYR A 121 5.81 17.36 -7.35
CA TYR A 121 7.18 17.88 -7.20
C TYR A 121 7.76 18.45 -8.50
N PHE A 122 6.94 18.63 -9.53
CA PHE A 122 7.39 19.14 -10.81
C PHE A 122 7.77 20.62 -10.69
N SER A 123 9.03 20.93 -10.99
CA SER A 123 9.54 22.30 -11.12
C SER A 123 9.89 22.57 -12.57
N LEU A 124 9.14 23.48 -13.20
CA LEU A 124 9.38 23.88 -14.59
C LEU A 124 10.77 24.50 -14.76
N ASP A 125 11.18 25.38 -13.83
CA ASP A 125 12.49 26.04 -13.88
C ASP A 125 13.62 25.02 -13.83
N SER A 126 13.53 24.04 -12.94
CA SER A 126 14.53 22.98 -12.83
C SER A 126 14.58 22.12 -14.09
N TYR A 127 13.42 21.80 -14.66
CA TYR A 127 13.34 21.03 -15.88
C TYR A 127 13.97 21.77 -17.06
N LEU A 128 13.70 23.05 -17.21
CA LEU A 128 14.30 23.89 -18.27
C LEU A 128 15.82 23.96 -18.17
N ILE A 129 16.35 24.05 -16.94
CA ILE A 129 17.80 24.21 -16.71
C ILE A 129 18.54 22.87 -16.84
N SER A 130 18.00 21.81 -16.25
CA SER A 130 18.75 20.54 -16.06
C SER A 130 18.14 19.33 -16.76
N GLY A 131 16.91 19.43 -17.27
CA GLY A 131 16.15 18.27 -17.74
C GLY A 131 15.55 17.41 -16.65
N CYS A 132 15.79 17.75 -15.38
CA CYS A 132 15.18 17.08 -14.24
C CYS A 132 14.08 17.95 -13.64
N PRO A 133 12.83 17.47 -13.56
CA PRO A 133 11.70 18.27 -13.05
C PRO A 133 11.70 18.39 -11.53
N VAL A 134 12.56 17.67 -10.82
CA VAL A 134 12.59 17.65 -9.36
C VAL A 134 13.76 18.48 -8.83
N ALA A 135 13.50 19.40 -7.92
CA ALA A 135 14.52 20.32 -7.40
C ALA A 135 14.37 20.64 -5.91
N GLY A 136 15.45 21.16 -5.34
CA GLY A 136 15.48 21.69 -3.99
C GLY A 136 15.06 20.67 -2.93
N LYS A 137 14.16 21.09 -2.03
CA LYS A 137 13.63 20.23 -0.95
C LYS A 137 12.87 19.02 -1.46
N ASP A 138 12.28 19.10 -2.64
CA ASP A 138 11.51 18.03 -3.24
C ASP A 138 12.39 16.86 -3.68
N LEU A 139 13.68 17.10 -3.96
CA LEU A 139 14.67 16.03 -4.15
C LEU A 139 14.78 15.12 -2.93
N SER A 140 14.75 15.68 -1.73
CA SER A 140 14.83 14.89 -0.49
C SER A 140 13.58 14.02 -0.30
N VAL A 141 12.39 14.55 -0.62
CA VAL A 141 11.12 13.80 -0.55
C VAL A 141 11.09 12.72 -1.63
N THR A 142 11.50 13.04 -2.86
CA THR A 142 11.60 12.08 -3.95
C THR A 142 12.60 10.98 -3.63
N ALA A 143 13.79 11.32 -3.13
CA ALA A 143 14.80 10.35 -2.71
C ALA A 143 14.31 9.46 -1.55
N TYR A 144 13.55 10.03 -0.60
CA TYR A 144 12.92 9.27 0.47
C TYR A 144 11.89 8.28 -0.09
N ASN A 145 11.00 8.70 -0.99
CA ASN A 145 10.01 7.84 -1.62
C ASN A 145 10.67 6.74 -2.46
N LEU A 146 11.68 7.06 -3.25
CA LEU A 146 12.48 6.09 -4.00
C LEU A 146 13.14 5.09 -3.05
N SER A 147 13.77 5.55 -1.98
CA SER A 147 14.42 4.66 -1.01
C SER A 147 13.43 3.72 -0.34
N ARG A 148 12.25 4.19 0.00
CA ARG A 148 11.18 3.34 0.55
C ARG A 148 10.83 2.21 -0.41
N ASN A 149 10.64 2.51 -1.68
CA ASN A 149 10.29 1.52 -2.70
C ASN A 149 11.40 0.51 -2.96
N ILE A 150 12.67 0.93 -2.93
CA ILE A 150 13.83 0.03 -3.04
C ILE A 150 13.88 -0.94 -1.86
N PHE A 151 13.54 -0.46 -0.67
CA PHE A 151 13.71 -1.20 0.58
C PHE A 151 12.44 -1.89 1.06
N VAL A 152 11.28 -1.63 0.46
CA VAL A 152 10.02 -2.33 0.76
C VAL A 152 10.16 -3.86 0.68
N ASN A 153 10.99 -4.37 -0.22
CA ASN A 153 11.29 -5.80 -0.29
C ASN A 153 12.26 -6.31 0.82
N LYS A 154 12.87 -5.41 1.61
CA LYS A 154 13.79 -5.73 2.71
C LYS A 154 13.26 -5.26 4.07
N ILE A 155 12.18 -4.49 4.11
CA ILE A 155 11.46 -4.15 5.33
C ILE A 155 10.50 -5.32 5.58
N ASP A 156 10.45 -5.80 6.81
CA ASP A 156 9.48 -6.81 7.23
C ASP A 156 8.09 -6.31 6.85
N LYS A 157 7.50 -6.96 5.83
CA LYS A 157 6.20 -6.55 5.29
C LYS A 157 5.17 -6.69 6.40
N LYS A 158 4.47 -5.61 6.67
CA LYS A 158 3.30 -5.69 7.52
C LYS A 158 2.29 -6.65 6.90
N LYS A 159 1.64 -7.46 7.72
CA LYS A 159 0.72 -8.52 7.27
C LYS A 159 -0.68 -8.36 7.80
N ILE A 160 -0.80 -7.69 8.96
CA ILE A 160 -2.06 -7.59 9.68
C ILE A 160 -2.28 -6.18 10.24
N ILE A 161 -3.52 -5.71 10.13
CA ILE A 161 -4.01 -4.52 10.81
C ILE A 161 -4.94 -4.99 11.94
N VAL A 162 -4.64 -4.53 13.14
CA VAL A 162 -5.49 -4.66 14.31
C VAL A 162 -6.14 -3.32 14.56
N THR A 163 -7.45 -3.23 14.49
CA THR A 163 -8.21 -1.99 14.67
C THR A 163 -9.04 -2.03 15.93
N ASP A 164 -9.16 -0.89 16.59
CA ASP A 164 -10.19 -0.67 17.57
C ASP A 164 -11.57 -0.48 16.92
N LEU A 165 -12.64 -0.45 17.71
CA LEU A 165 -14.02 -0.28 17.27
C LEU A 165 -14.54 1.14 17.53
N ASP A 166 -14.70 1.52 18.80
CA ASP A 166 -15.32 2.77 19.22
C ASP A 166 -14.52 3.99 18.75
N ASN A 167 -15.17 4.96 18.11
CA ASN A 167 -14.54 6.13 17.49
C ASN A 167 -13.39 5.84 16.51
N THR A 168 -13.16 4.57 16.19
CA THR A 168 -12.16 4.11 15.20
C THR A 168 -12.83 3.45 14.01
N LEU A 169 -13.42 2.26 14.16
CA LEU A 169 -14.13 1.59 13.06
C LEU A 169 -15.50 2.22 12.80
N TRP A 170 -16.16 2.73 13.84
CA TRP A 170 -17.40 3.51 13.77
C TRP A 170 -17.32 4.75 14.66
N ASN A 171 -18.16 5.73 14.41
CA ASN A 171 -18.34 6.87 15.31
C ASN A 171 -19.28 6.48 16.45
N GLY A 172 -18.93 6.84 17.67
CA GLY A 172 -19.69 6.56 18.89
C GLY A 172 -19.07 5.46 19.74
N ILE A 173 -19.57 5.32 20.96
CA ILE A 173 -19.11 4.35 21.96
C ILE A 173 -20.23 3.32 22.17
N LEU A 174 -20.02 2.10 21.71
CA LEU A 174 -21.06 1.06 21.68
C LEU A 174 -21.67 0.78 23.06
N GLY A 175 -20.86 0.75 24.10
CA GLY A 175 -21.31 0.52 25.47
C GLY A 175 -22.14 1.64 26.08
N GLU A 176 -21.99 2.89 25.59
CA GLU A 176 -22.69 4.07 26.09
C GLU A 176 -23.86 4.45 25.18
N ASP A 177 -23.64 4.50 23.88
CA ASP A 177 -24.59 4.99 22.88
C ASP A 177 -25.53 3.89 22.37
N GLY A 178 -25.20 2.63 22.64
CA GLY A 178 -25.88 1.46 22.09
C GLY A 178 -25.74 1.31 20.58
N VAL A 179 -26.33 0.25 20.02
CA VAL A 179 -26.24 -0.08 18.59
C VAL A 179 -26.84 1.03 17.69
N SER A 180 -27.86 1.73 18.17
CA SER A 180 -28.50 2.83 17.41
C SER A 180 -27.70 4.15 17.45
N GLY A 181 -26.77 4.29 18.38
CA GLY A 181 -25.96 5.50 18.56
C GLY A 181 -24.63 5.49 17.80
N ILE A 182 -24.20 4.32 17.31
CA ILE A 182 -22.98 4.19 16.51
C ILE A 182 -23.27 4.30 15.02
N THR A 183 -22.33 4.82 14.24
CA THR A 183 -22.50 4.97 12.78
C THR A 183 -21.18 4.97 12.02
N ALA A 184 -21.20 4.35 10.83
CA ALA A 184 -20.15 4.44 9.82
C ALA A 184 -20.79 4.56 8.42
N LEU A 185 -21.80 5.43 8.29
CA LEU A 185 -22.48 5.69 7.03
C LEU A 185 -21.72 6.74 6.20
N PRO A 186 -21.94 6.78 4.85
CA PRO A 186 -21.25 7.71 3.95
C PRO A 186 -21.73 9.17 4.10
N GLU A 187 -22.23 9.54 5.26
CA GLU A 187 -22.73 10.86 5.60
C GLU A 187 -22.57 11.20 7.09
N GLY A 188 -22.65 12.48 7.41
CA GLY A 188 -22.64 12.97 8.78
C GLY A 188 -21.38 12.56 9.56
N LYS A 189 -21.56 12.22 10.84
CA LYS A 189 -20.45 11.85 11.74
C LYS A 189 -19.78 10.53 11.37
N GLY A 190 -20.49 9.64 10.67
CA GLY A 190 -20.00 8.33 10.23
C GLY A 190 -19.04 8.38 9.05
N PHE A 191 -18.97 9.51 8.31
CA PHE A 191 -18.28 9.56 7.01
C PHE A 191 -16.81 9.17 7.05
N HIS A 192 -16.03 9.64 8.03
CA HIS A 192 -14.61 9.29 8.15
C HIS A 192 -14.41 7.80 8.42
N HIS A 193 -15.29 7.21 9.22
CA HIS A 193 -15.27 5.79 9.57
C HIS A 193 -15.70 4.92 8.38
N PHE A 194 -16.67 5.38 7.58
CA PHE A 194 -17.05 4.76 6.31
C PHE A 194 -15.87 4.70 5.34
N ILE A 195 -15.14 5.81 5.15
CA ILE A 195 -13.94 5.85 4.31
C ILE A 195 -12.87 4.91 4.85
N TYR A 196 -12.68 4.87 6.18
CA TYR A 196 -11.71 3.98 6.80
C TYR A 196 -12.07 2.50 6.58
N GLN A 197 -13.31 2.09 6.79
CA GLN A 197 -13.77 0.73 6.49
C GLN A 197 -13.61 0.37 5.01
N THR A 198 -13.95 1.28 4.11
CA THR A 198 -13.77 1.09 2.66
C THR A 198 -12.32 0.85 2.31
N TYR A 199 -11.41 1.61 2.92
CA TYR A 199 -9.98 1.45 2.72
C TYR A 199 -9.46 0.13 3.28
N LEU A 200 -9.86 -0.26 4.49
CA LEU A 200 -9.52 -1.56 5.08
C LEU A 200 -10.01 -2.72 4.21
N LYS A 201 -11.23 -2.63 3.67
CA LYS A 201 -11.77 -3.65 2.75
C LYS A 201 -10.89 -3.80 1.50
N LYS A 202 -10.41 -2.68 0.97
CA LYS A 202 -9.49 -2.68 -0.17
C LYS A 202 -8.13 -3.30 0.16
N LEU A 203 -7.60 -3.05 1.35
CA LEU A 203 -6.38 -3.69 1.81
C LEU A 203 -6.58 -5.20 2.02
N LYS A 204 -7.71 -5.64 2.59
CA LYS A 204 -8.06 -7.06 2.72
C LYS A 204 -8.07 -7.75 1.36
N GLU A 205 -8.69 -7.16 0.34
CA GLU A 205 -8.69 -7.67 -1.03
C GLU A 205 -7.28 -7.80 -1.62
N SER A 206 -6.31 -7.06 -1.09
CA SER A 206 -4.89 -7.14 -1.45
C SER A 206 -4.10 -8.16 -0.62
N GLY A 207 -4.76 -8.89 0.28
CA GLY A 207 -4.17 -9.94 1.12
C GLY A 207 -3.71 -9.48 2.50
N VAL A 208 -4.12 -8.30 2.95
CA VAL A 208 -3.89 -7.83 4.32
C VAL A 208 -4.91 -8.51 5.24
N LEU A 209 -4.44 -9.05 6.36
CA LEU A 209 -5.31 -9.59 7.39
C LEU A 209 -5.87 -8.45 8.24
N LEU A 210 -7.14 -8.54 8.61
CA LEU A 210 -7.79 -7.61 9.53
C LEU A 210 -8.16 -8.33 10.82
N SER A 211 -7.96 -7.68 11.96
CA SER A 211 -8.42 -8.17 13.26
C SER A 211 -8.97 -7.01 14.09
N ILE A 212 -9.87 -7.33 15.00
CA ILE A 212 -10.44 -6.39 15.98
C ILE A 212 -9.78 -6.62 17.34
N CYS A 213 -9.43 -5.52 18.01
CA CYS A 213 -9.01 -5.51 19.40
C CYS A 213 -9.69 -4.33 20.11
N SER A 214 -10.75 -4.61 20.88
CA SER A 214 -11.56 -3.58 21.51
C SER A 214 -11.92 -3.90 22.94
N LYS A 215 -12.20 -2.87 23.76
CA LYS A 215 -12.70 -2.97 25.12
C LYS A 215 -14.22 -2.91 25.13
N ASN A 216 -14.85 -3.91 24.55
CA ASN A 216 -16.30 -4.03 24.41
C ASN A 216 -16.79 -5.42 24.84
N ASP A 217 -18.10 -5.53 25.02
CA ASP A 217 -18.79 -6.81 25.21
C ASP A 217 -18.98 -7.51 23.86
N GLU A 218 -18.60 -8.79 23.77
CA GLU A 218 -18.62 -9.55 22.53
C GLU A 218 -20.02 -9.67 21.93
N ASP A 219 -21.06 -9.91 22.77
CA ASP A 219 -22.44 -10.01 22.32
C ASP A 219 -22.97 -8.69 21.76
N LEU A 220 -22.51 -7.56 22.32
CA LEU A 220 -22.86 -6.24 21.81
C LEU A 220 -22.19 -5.96 20.45
N VAL A 221 -20.92 -6.35 20.30
CA VAL A 221 -20.18 -6.23 19.04
C VAL A 221 -20.85 -7.05 17.94
N GLU A 222 -21.22 -8.31 18.24
CA GLU A 222 -21.93 -9.14 17.26
C GLU A 222 -23.27 -8.53 16.84
N ARG A 223 -24.02 -7.98 17.79
CA ARG A 223 -25.30 -7.30 17.50
C ARG A 223 -25.09 -6.07 16.64
N ALA A 224 -24.06 -5.27 16.91
CA ALA A 224 -23.73 -4.10 16.11
C ALA A 224 -23.47 -4.49 14.64
N PHE A 225 -22.62 -5.49 14.40
CA PHE A 225 -22.34 -5.96 13.03
C PHE A 225 -23.55 -6.62 12.34
N LYS A 226 -24.48 -7.21 13.08
CA LYS A 226 -25.72 -7.78 12.52
C LYS A 226 -26.79 -6.74 12.19
N THR A 227 -26.76 -5.58 12.88
CA THR A 227 -27.83 -4.59 12.82
C THR A 227 -27.46 -3.38 11.97
N CYS A 228 -26.20 -2.93 12.05
CA CYS A 228 -25.73 -1.76 11.32
C CYS A 228 -25.26 -2.11 9.91
N ASP A 229 -25.52 -1.21 8.98
CA ASP A 229 -25.05 -1.32 7.58
C ASP A 229 -23.60 -0.83 7.49
N PHE A 230 -22.66 -1.68 7.88
CA PHE A 230 -21.23 -1.42 7.78
C PHE A 230 -20.64 -1.94 6.46
N VAL A 231 -19.55 -1.33 5.98
CA VAL A 231 -18.80 -1.79 4.80
C VAL A 231 -18.12 -3.13 5.07
N LEU A 232 -17.61 -3.31 6.30
CA LEU A 232 -16.97 -4.53 6.78
C LEU A 232 -17.95 -5.33 7.61
N GLY A 233 -18.00 -6.65 7.38
CA GLY A 233 -18.70 -7.61 8.23
C GLY A 233 -17.72 -8.36 9.14
N LEU A 234 -18.22 -9.10 10.13
CA LEU A 234 -17.39 -9.94 11.00
C LEU A 234 -16.54 -10.96 10.20
N ASP A 235 -17.02 -11.38 9.04
CA ASP A 235 -16.30 -12.30 8.17
C ASP A 235 -15.09 -11.68 7.46
N ASP A 236 -14.96 -10.36 7.50
CA ASP A 236 -13.78 -9.68 6.96
C ASP A 236 -12.58 -9.74 7.91
N PHE A 237 -12.79 -10.13 9.18
CA PHE A 237 -11.75 -10.21 10.19
C PHE A 237 -11.32 -11.66 10.45
N VAL A 238 -10.01 -11.87 10.60
CA VAL A 238 -9.47 -13.19 10.98
C VAL A 238 -9.77 -13.54 12.42
N SER A 239 -9.87 -12.52 13.29
CA SER A 239 -10.17 -12.69 14.71
C SER A 239 -10.81 -11.42 15.27
N VAL A 240 -11.68 -11.60 16.25
CA VAL A 240 -12.33 -10.54 17.01
C VAL A 240 -12.01 -10.74 18.49
N HIS A 241 -11.29 -9.81 19.06
CA HIS A 241 -10.98 -9.77 20.49
C HIS A 241 -11.72 -8.59 21.12
N ALA A 242 -12.86 -8.88 21.75
CA ALA A 242 -13.65 -7.92 22.49
C ALA A 242 -13.57 -8.28 23.99
N SER A 243 -12.66 -7.66 24.72
CA SER A 243 -12.47 -7.90 26.15
C SER A 243 -11.83 -6.70 26.83
N TYR A 244 -12.01 -6.57 28.14
CA TYR A 244 -11.46 -5.49 28.96
C TYR A 244 -9.97 -5.69 29.33
N ASN A 245 -9.32 -6.70 28.81
CA ASN A 245 -7.88 -6.90 28.99
C ASN A 245 -7.07 -5.80 28.28
N PRO A 246 -5.84 -5.51 28.72
CA PRO A 246 -4.92 -4.62 28.00
C PRO A 246 -4.79 -5.01 26.53
N LYS A 247 -4.83 -4.03 25.62
CA LYS A 247 -4.75 -4.30 24.17
C LYS A 247 -3.43 -4.95 23.76
N SER A 248 -2.33 -4.65 24.47
CA SER A 248 -1.06 -5.31 24.23
C SER A 248 -1.10 -6.82 24.49
N LEU A 249 -1.83 -7.27 25.52
CA LEU A 249 -2.01 -8.70 25.78
C LEU A 249 -2.83 -9.37 24.70
N GLN A 250 -3.94 -8.76 24.29
CA GLN A 250 -4.80 -9.26 23.21
C GLN A 250 -4.01 -9.38 21.88
N ILE A 251 -3.21 -8.37 21.54
CA ILE A 251 -2.36 -8.39 20.33
C ILE A 251 -1.29 -9.50 20.44
N LYS A 252 -0.70 -9.71 21.61
CA LYS A 252 0.29 -10.77 21.82
C LYS A 252 -0.34 -12.16 21.68
N GLU A 253 -1.53 -12.38 22.21
CA GLU A 253 -2.29 -13.61 22.05
C GLU A 253 -2.63 -13.87 20.59
N LEU A 254 -3.10 -12.84 19.89
CA LEU A 254 -3.38 -12.89 18.46
C LEU A 254 -2.14 -13.26 17.64
N ALA A 255 -0.98 -12.68 17.95
CA ALA A 255 0.28 -12.98 17.28
C ALA A 255 0.67 -14.47 17.42
N ASN A 256 0.50 -15.02 18.62
CA ASN A 256 0.73 -16.42 18.90
C ASN A 256 -0.24 -17.33 18.14
N THR A 257 -1.54 -17.01 18.18
CA THR A 257 -2.60 -17.78 17.51
C THR A 257 -2.42 -17.81 15.99
N LEU A 258 -2.04 -16.68 15.39
CA LEU A 258 -1.80 -16.58 13.94
C LEU A 258 -0.39 -17.04 13.53
N ASN A 259 0.47 -17.35 14.46
CA ASN A 259 1.90 -17.65 14.25
C ASN A 259 2.59 -16.54 13.40
N LEU A 260 2.36 -15.28 13.79
CA LEU A 260 2.92 -14.10 13.15
C LEU A 260 3.82 -13.33 14.11
N GLY A 261 4.97 -12.85 13.62
CA GLY A 261 5.83 -11.98 14.39
C GLY A 261 5.21 -10.60 14.62
N LEU A 262 5.42 -10.02 15.81
CA LEU A 262 4.87 -8.70 16.20
C LEU A 262 5.30 -7.56 15.26
N GLU A 263 6.45 -7.67 14.60
CA GLU A 263 6.92 -6.72 13.59
C GLU A 263 5.99 -6.63 12.36
N SER A 264 5.15 -7.65 12.14
CA SER A 264 4.18 -7.66 11.03
C SER A 264 2.84 -6.99 11.36
N PHE A 265 2.66 -6.52 12.60
CA PHE A 265 1.43 -5.91 13.08
C PHE A 265 1.43 -4.39 12.93
N VAL A 266 0.25 -3.86 12.59
CA VAL A 266 -0.10 -2.45 12.71
C VAL A 266 -1.33 -2.36 13.59
N PHE A 267 -1.27 -1.54 14.64
CA PHE A 267 -2.38 -1.29 15.55
C PHE A 267 -2.91 0.14 15.35
N ILE A 268 -4.23 0.28 15.21
CA ILE A 268 -4.90 1.55 14.93
C ILE A 268 -6.01 1.77 15.95
N ASP A 269 -5.98 2.93 16.61
CA ASP A 269 -6.85 3.28 17.72
C ASP A 269 -6.99 4.82 17.81
N ASP A 270 -8.15 5.35 18.23
CA ASP A 270 -8.35 6.79 18.43
C ASP A 270 -7.82 7.28 19.78
N ASN A 271 -7.64 6.36 20.75
CA ASN A 271 -7.21 6.69 22.09
C ASN A 271 -5.68 6.73 22.22
N PRO A 272 -5.07 7.91 22.48
CA PRO A 272 -3.61 8.02 22.62
C PRO A 272 -3.06 7.24 23.82
N VAL A 273 -3.88 6.93 24.83
CA VAL A 273 -3.46 6.12 25.99
C VAL A 273 -3.26 4.67 25.58
N GLU A 274 -4.19 4.09 24.81
CA GLU A 274 -4.10 2.72 24.28
C GLU A 274 -2.92 2.60 23.29
N ILE A 275 -2.74 3.59 22.42
CA ILE A 275 -1.59 3.67 21.52
C ILE A 275 -0.27 3.66 22.31
N SER A 276 -0.19 4.44 23.40
CA SER A 276 1.01 4.52 24.24
C SER A 276 1.24 3.21 25.01
N GLU A 277 0.19 2.58 25.51
CA GLU A 277 0.24 1.28 26.21
C GLU A 277 0.82 0.21 25.29
N VAL A 278 0.26 0.03 24.10
CA VAL A 278 0.71 -0.96 23.13
C VAL A 278 2.16 -0.66 22.66
N LYS A 279 2.47 0.59 22.36
CA LYS A 279 3.81 1.00 21.91
C LYS A 279 4.89 0.71 22.95
N ASN A 280 4.58 0.91 24.23
CA ASN A 280 5.53 0.66 25.32
C ASN A 280 5.68 -0.85 25.62
N SER A 281 4.57 -1.60 25.59
CA SER A 281 4.56 -3.03 25.89
C SER A 281 5.06 -3.89 24.72
N LEU A 282 4.79 -3.47 23.48
CA LEU A 282 5.12 -4.18 22.25
C LEU A 282 5.84 -3.27 21.23
N PRO A 283 7.12 -2.94 21.46
CA PRO A 283 7.85 -1.95 20.62
C PRO A 283 7.98 -2.32 19.13
N LEU A 284 7.77 -3.59 18.77
CA LEU A 284 7.82 -4.08 17.39
C LEU A 284 6.53 -3.82 16.63
N VAL A 285 5.41 -3.59 17.33
CA VAL A 285 4.13 -3.24 16.73
C VAL A 285 4.16 -1.79 16.26
N THR A 286 3.75 -1.55 15.04
CA THR A 286 3.56 -0.17 14.54
C THR A 286 2.22 0.35 15.03
N CYS A 287 2.22 1.44 15.79
CA CYS A 287 1.00 2.03 16.34
C CYS A 287 0.69 3.33 15.61
N ILE A 288 -0.57 3.50 15.18
CA ILE A 288 -1.07 4.68 14.48
C ILE A 288 -2.30 5.21 15.21
N LEU A 289 -2.26 6.50 15.56
CA LEU A 289 -3.40 7.18 16.15
C LEU A 289 -4.42 7.55 15.06
N PHE A 290 -5.66 7.14 15.24
CA PHE A 290 -6.77 7.49 14.36
C PHE A 290 -7.33 8.86 14.76
N GLU A 291 -7.09 9.89 13.93
CA GLU A 291 -7.51 11.28 14.19
C GLU A 291 -8.35 11.81 13.02
N PRO A 292 -9.65 11.45 12.92
CA PRO A 292 -10.50 11.91 11.83
C PRO A 292 -10.64 13.44 11.83
N GLY A 293 -10.65 14.04 10.62
CA GLY A 293 -10.74 15.50 10.46
C GLY A 293 -9.43 16.26 10.67
N SER A 294 -8.33 15.60 11.00
CA SER A 294 -7.01 16.21 11.09
C SER A 294 -6.17 16.00 9.81
N ASN A 295 -5.11 16.81 9.64
CA ASN A 295 -4.15 16.57 8.55
C ASN A 295 -3.43 15.20 8.67
N LYS A 296 -3.36 14.64 9.88
CA LYS A 296 -2.75 13.34 10.13
C LYS A 296 -3.60 12.19 9.58
N TYR A 297 -4.91 12.38 9.47
CA TYR A 297 -5.84 11.40 8.91
C TYR A 297 -5.47 10.99 7.47
N ILE A 298 -5.15 11.97 6.60
CA ILE A 298 -4.71 11.71 5.22
C ILE A 298 -3.34 11.05 5.21
N ASN A 299 -2.43 11.49 6.07
CA ASN A 299 -1.10 10.92 6.18
C ASN A 299 -1.13 9.45 6.62
N MET A 300 -2.07 9.06 7.47
CA MET A 300 -2.29 7.66 7.88
C MET A 300 -2.51 6.74 6.65
N TYR A 301 -3.34 7.13 5.69
CA TYR A 301 -3.58 6.33 4.49
C TYR A 301 -2.32 6.16 3.63
N SER A 302 -1.53 7.23 3.48
CA SER A 302 -0.25 7.17 2.77
C SER A 302 0.74 6.25 3.48
N GLU A 303 0.77 6.30 4.81
CA GLU A 303 1.61 5.45 5.64
C GLU A 303 1.20 3.98 5.53
N LEU A 304 -0.08 3.67 5.70
CA LEU A 304 -0.64 2.33 5.53
C LEU A 304 -0.40 1.78 4.12
N SER A 305 -0.69 2.57 3.07
CA SER A 305 -0.42 2.17 1.70
C SER A 305 1.03 1.74 1.50
N SER A 306 1.97 2.46 2.12
CA SER A 306 3.40 2.15 2.00
C SER A 306 3.83 0.89 2.73
N MET A 307 3.12 0.49 3.79
CA MET A 307 3.40 -0.70 4.59
C MET A 307 2.82 -1.97 3.96
N PHE A 308 1.71 -1.84 3.23
CA PHE A 308 0.92 -2.96 2.72
C PHE A 308 0.86 -3.03 1.18
N ILE A 309 1.82 -2.42 0.49
CA ILE A 309 1.84 -2.45 -0.99
C ILE A 309 1.88 -3.90 -1.49
N ASN A 310 0.82 -4.31 -2.19
CA ASN A 310 0.78 -5.48 -3.05
C ASN A 310 0.13 -5.07 -4.38
N PRO A 311 0.92 -4.65 -5.38
CA PRO A 311 0.38 -4.11 -6.62
C PRO A 311 -0.37 -5.16 -7.47
N ASN A 312 -0.06 -6.44 -7.28
CA ASN A 312 -0.65 -7.54 -8.05
C ASN A 312 -1.12 -8.66 -7.11
N PRO A 313 -2.27 -8.48 -6.40
CA PRO A 313 -2.77 -9.49 -5.49
C PRO A 313 -3.22 -10.75 -6.27
N THR A 314 -2.76 -11.91 -5.80
CA THR A 314 -3.13 -13.22 -6.34
C THR A 314 -4.53 -13.65 -5.85
N LYS A 315 -5.05 -14.75 -6.39
CA LYS A 315 -6.28 -15.35 -5.83
C LYS A 315 -6.08 -15.84 -4.40
N GLU A 316 -4.89 -16.35 -4.08
CA GLU A 316 -4.52 -16.79 -2.72
C GLU A 316 -4.49 -15.61 -1.74
N ASP A 317 -3.97 -14.45 -2.16
CA ASP A 317 -4.00 -13.24 -1.34
C ASP A 317 -5.43 -12.81 -0.98
N ARG A 318 -6.36 -12.89 -1.93
CA ARG A 318 -7.77 -12.52 -1.72
C ARG A 318 -8.48 -13.45 -0.74
N ASN A 319 -8.10 -14.73 -0.73
CA ASN A 319 -8.71 -15.77 0.14
C ASN A 319 -7.95 -15.94 1.47
N LYS A 320 -6.95 -15.10 1.72
CA LYS A 320 -6.03 -15.26 2.85
C LYS A 320 -6.75 -15.21 4.20
N THR A 321 -7.73 -14.34 4.36
CA THR A 321 -8.55 -14.25 5.58
C THR A 321 -9.27 -15.58 5.86
N GLU A 322 -9.90 -16.19 4.85
CA GLU A 322 -10.60 -17.46 4.98
C GLU A 322 -9.63 -18.61 5.31
N LEU A 323 -8.45 -18.61 4.70
CA LEU A 323 -7.42 -19.60 5.00
C LEU A 323 -6.97 -19.54 6.46
N TYR A 324 -6.68 -18.34 6.99
CA TYR A 324 -6.28 -18.18 8.39
C TYR A 324 -7.42 -18.54 9.36
N ARG A 325 -8.66 -18.18 9.07
CA ARG A 325 -9.83 -18.59 9.87
C ARG A 325 -10.01 -20.12 9.89
N SER A 326 -9.83 -20.78 8.77
CA SER A 326 -9.92 -22.25 8.71
C SER A 326 -8.78 -22.93 9.48
N MET A 327 -7.57 -22.37 9.43
CA MET A 327 -6.44 -22.86 10.23
C MET A 327 -6.70 -22.72 11.74
N GLN A 328 -7.24 -21.56 12.19
CA GLN A 328 -7.61 -21.37 13.61
C GLN A 328 -8.64 -22.40 14.08
N LYS A 329 -9.72 -22.60 13.33
CA LYS A 329 -10.73 -23.61 13.64
C LYS A 329 -10.12 -25.01 13.74
N SER A 330 -9.14 -25.32 12.87
CA SER A 330 -8.44 -26.60 12.89
C SER A 330 -7.63 -26.80 14.18
N VAL A 331 -6.95 -25.76 14.65
CA VAL A 331 -6.19 -25.80 15.90
C VAL A 331 -7.11 -25.98 17.11
N GLU A 332 -8.22 -25.26 17.18
CA GLU A 332 -9.22 -25.37 18.25
C GLU A 332 -9.81 -26.78 18.35
N ILE A 333 -10.06 -27.44 17.21
CA ILE A 333 -10.53 -28.83 17.17
C ILE A 333 -9.45 -29.79 17.69
N VAL A 334 -8.21 -29.63 17.28
CA VAL A 334 -7.07 -30.48 17.71
C VAL A 334 -6.80 -30.32 19.21
N GLU A 335 -6.95 -29.11 19.76
CA GLU A 335 -6.79 -28.82 21.19
C GLU A 335 -8.00 -29.26 22.04
N GLY A 336 -9.04 -29.82 21.42
CA GLY A 336 -10.25 -30.29 22.14
C GLY A 336 -11.19 -29.19 22.62
N LYS A 337 -11.00 -27.96 22.11
CA LYS A 337 -11.82 -26.80 22.47
C LYS A 337 -13.12 -26.69 21.63
N SER A 338 -13.22 -27.47 20.55
CA SER A 338 -14.39 -27.51 19.68
C SER A 338 -14.78 -28.97 19.38
N SER A 339 -16.10 -29.25 19.43
CA SER A 339 -16.65 -30.62 19.24
C SER A 339 -16.97 -31.00 17.78
N ASP A 340 -16.67 -30.15 16.81
CA ASP A 340 -17.19 -30.30 15.45
C ASP A 340 -16.15 -30.87 14.45
N VAL A 341 -15.66 -32.09 14.76
CA VAL A 341 -14.68 -32.83 13.92
C VAL A 341 -15.25 -33.15 12.53
N SER A 342 -16.57 -33.34 12.40
CA SER A 342 -17.21 -33.71 11.13
C SER A 342 -17.18 -32.55 10.11
N MET A 343 -17.40 -31.29 10.54
CA MET A 343 -17.29 -30.11 9.70
C MET A 343 -15.84 -29.85 9.24
N PHE A 344 -14.88 -30.15 10.10
CA PHE A 344 -13.45 -30.01 9.77
C PHE A 344 -13.03 -30.96 8.65
N LEU A 345 -13.40 -32.25 8.73
CA LEU A 345 -13.10 -33.23 7.72
C LEU A 345 -13.76 -32.90 6.37
N HIS A 346 -14.97 -32.33 6.40
CA HIS A 346 -15.65 -31.84 5.19
C HIS A 346 -14.93 -30.64 4.56
N SER A 347 -14.37 -29.73 5.38
CA SER A 347 -13.64 -28.54 4.88
C SER A 347 -12.32 -28.89 4.20
N LEU A 348 -11.69 -30.01 4.57
CA LEU A 348 -10.44 -30.51 3.98
C LEU A 348 -10.66 -31.22 2.64
N LYS A 349 -11.91 -31.34 2.14
CA LYS A 349 -12.25 -32.14 0.92
C LYS A 349 -11.65 -33.56 0.92
N MET A 350 -11.41 -34.10 2.09
CA MET A 350 -10.99 -35.48 2.24
C MET A 350 -12.25 -36.36 2.17
N ASN A 351 -12.45 -37.00 1.03
CA ASN A 351 -13.43 -38.11 0.93
C ASN A 351 -12.88 -39.26 1.78
N VAL A 352 -13.58 -39.59 2.82
CA VAL A 352 -13.41 -40.86 3.55
C VAL A 352 -14.28 -41.92 2.86
#